data_f0a8310994bedd44344039e5d89ee49a
#
_entry.id   f0a8310994bedd44344039e5d89ee49a
#
_cell.length_a   1.000
_cell.length_b   1.000
_cell.length_c   1.000
_cell.angle_alpha   90.00
_cell.angle_beta   90.00
_cell.angle_gamma   90.00
#
_symmetry.space_group_name_H-M   'P 1'
#
loop_
_entity.id
_entity.type
_entity.pdbx_description
1 polymer ?
#
loop_
_entity_poly.entity_id
_entity_poly.type
_entity_poly.pdbx_seq_one_letter_code
_entity_poly.pdbx_strand_id
1 'polypeptide(L)'
;PFRERPAMTDIREHAQHSKAWPFVEAKTVLDRLGGGVPEKGYVLFETGYGPSGLPHIGTFGEVARTAMVRHAFAALSDVPTRLFAFSDDMDGLRGVPDNVPGRAMMEGYVGDKETTFGTPLTSVPDPFGTHESFGAHNNARLQAFLDAFGFDYEFKSATELYASGHFDAVLRNVLAHYGAVMEVVVPTLGPARQATYCPFLPVRERGGRKQVLEVPAVEH
;
A
#
# COMPACT_ATOMS: atom_id res chain seq x y z
N PRO A 1 6.51 -14.79 -41.44
CA PRO A 1 7.04 -15.91 -40.70
C PRO A 1 6.83 -15.63 -39.22
N PHE A 2 5.91 -16.41 -38.61
CA PHE A 2 5.75 -16.40 -37.16
C PHE A 2 7.03 -17.00 -36.55
N ARG A 3 7.77 -16.23 -35.76
CA ARG A 3 8.86 -16.80 -34.96
C ARG A 3 8.24 -17.76 -33.97
N GLU A 4 8.70 -19.00 -33.96
CA GLU A 4 8.36 -19.97 -32.92
C GLU A 4 8.62 -19.35 -31.53
N ARG A 5 7.69 -19.55 -30.61
CA ARG A 5 7.92 -19.09 -29.23
C ARG A 5 9.10 -19.88 -28.65
N PRO A 6 10.09 -19.22 -28.05
CA PRO A 6 11.22 -19.92 -27.44
C PRO A 6 10.70 -20.87 -26.34
N ALA A 7 11.38 -22.02 -26.20
CA ALA A 7 11.07 -22.98 -25.14
C ALA A 7 11.27 -22.32 -23.74
N MET A 8 10.50 -22.75 -22.76
CA MET A 8 10.60 -22.22 -21.38
C MET A 8 12.02 -22.27 -20.81
N THR A 9 12.81 -23.26 -21.16
CA THR A 9 14.22 -23.43 -20.76
C THR A 9 15.10 -22.31 -21.33
N ASP A 10 14.86 -21.91 -22.57
CA ASP A 10 15.57 -20.81 -23.23
C ASP A 10 15.25 -19.45 -22.60
N ILE A 11 13.98 -19.21 -22.25
CA ILE A 11 13.54 -17.99 -21.56
C ILE A 11 14.24 -17.86 -20.21
N ARG A 12 14.30 -18.93 -19.43
CA ARG A 12 14.92 -18.94 -18.07
C ARG A 12 16.42 -18.67 -18.15
N GLU A 13 17.11 -19.27 -19.10
CA GLU A 13 18.54 -19.01 -19.33
C GLU A 13 18.81 -17.56 -19.67
N HIS A 14 18.05 -16.98 -20.60
CA HIS A 14 18.15 -15.56 -20.95
C HIS A 14 17.82 -14.64 -19.75
N ALA A 15 16.81 -14.98 -18.97
CA ALA A 15 16.41 -14.25 -17.76
C ALA A 15 17.54 -14.22 -16.71
N GLN A 16 18.26 -15.36 -16.53
CA GLN A 16 19.39 -15.46 -15.60
C GLN A 16 20.54 -14.51 -15.96
N HIS A 17 20.79 -14.29 -17.26
CA HIS A 17 21.85 -13.41 -17.74
C HIS A 17 21.41 -11.95 -17.94
N SER A 18 20.10 -11.66 -17.85
CA SER A 18 19.56 -10.33 -18.03
C SER A 18 20.06 -9.34 -16.97
N LYS A 19 20.49 -8.16 -17.42
CA LYS A 19 20.87 -7.01 -16.56
C LYS A 19 19.78 -5.94 -16.50
N ALA A 20 18.61 -6.17 -17.11
CA ALA A 20 17.49 -5.25 -16.99
C ALA A 20 17.01 -5.20 -15.54
N TRP A 21 16.68 -4.00 -15.06
CA TRP A 21 16.38 -3.75 -13.65
C TRP A 21 15.31 -4.69 -13.05
N PRO A 22 14.21 -5.09 -13.75
CA PRO A 22 13.25 -6.00 -13.15
C PRO A 22 13.84 -7.37 -12.82
N PHE A 23 14.78 -7.85 -13.66
CA PHE A 23 15.49 -9.11 -13.42
C PHE A 23 16.53 -8.99 -12.30
N VAL A 24 17.15 -7.82 -12.14
CA VAL A 24 18.08 -7.57 -11.03
C VAL A 24 17.31 -7.64 -9.70
N GLU A 25 16.16 -6.94 -9.62
CA GLU A 25 15.31 -6.97 -8.42
C GLU A 25 14.74 -8.39 -8.16
N ALA A 26 14.28 -9.08 -9.19
CA ALA A 26 13.79 -10.44 -9.07
C ALA A 26 14.85 -11.41 -8.54
N LYS A 27 16.12 -11.28 -8.98
CA LYS A 27 17.24 -12.08 -8.46
C LYS A 27 17.52 -11.75 -6.99
N THR A 28 17.46 -10.49 -6.59
CA THR A 28 17.59 -10.09 -5.18
C THR A 28 16.52 -10.76 -4.30
N VAL A 29 15.29 -10.87 -4.79
CA VAL A 29 14.23 -11.62 -4.10
C VAL A 29 14.57 -13.10 -4.00
N LEU A 30 15.04 -13.73 -5.10
CA LEU A 30 15.46 -15.14 -5.12
C LEU A 30 16.62 -15.42 -4.15
N ASP A 31 17.62 -14.56 -4.11
CA ASP A 31 18.76 -14.67 -3.19
C ASP A 31 18.30 -14.63 -1.73
N ARG A 32 17.34 -13.76 -1.40
CA ARG A 32 16.72 -13.72 -0.06
C ARG A 32 15.95 -14.98 0.31
N LEU A 33 15.39 -15.69 -0.67
CA LEU A 33 14.71 -16.98 -0.44
C LEU A 33 15.68 -18.13 -0.17
N GLY A 34 16.97 -18.00 -0.55
CA GLY A 34 17.96 -19.04 -0.36
C GLY A 34 17.64 -20.37 -1.04
N GLY A 35 16.88 -20.33 -2.14
CA GLY A 35 16.41 -21.50 -2.88
C GLY A 35 15.20 -22.21 -2.28
N GLY A 36 14.62 -21.68 -1.19
CA GLY A 36 13.41 -22.21 -0.54
C GLY A 36 12.11 -21.59 -1.05
N VAL A 37 11.00 -22.19 -0.65
CA VAL A 37 9.66 -21.59 -0.76
C VAL A 37 9.30 -21.00 0.59
N PRO A 38 8.78 -19.75 0.68
CA PRO A 38 8.32 -19.18 1.94
C PRO A 38 7.28 -20.09 2.64
N GLU A 39 7.23 -20.10 3.97
CA GLU A 39 6.28 -20.89 4.75
C GLU A 39 4.82 -20.65 4.32
N LYS A 40 4.48 -19.44 3.92
CA LYS A 40 3.15 -19.07 3.38
C LYS A 40 2.88 -19.61 1.96
N GLY A 41 3.82 -20.33 1.34
CA GLY A 41 3.66 -20.98 0.05
C GLY A 41 3.82 -20.08 -1.20
N TYR A 42 4.05 -18.79 -1.04
CA TYR A 42 4.20 -17.86 -2.16
C TYR A 42 5.08 -16.66 -1.79
N VAL A 43 5.57 -15.96 -2.81
CA VAL A 43 6.20 -14.65 -2.68
C VAL A 43 5.15 -13.57 -2.86
N LEU A 44 5.05 -12.66 -1.90
CA LEU A 44 4.17 -11.50 -1.98
C LEU A 44 4.91 -10.33 -2.65
N PHE A 45 4.29 -9.79 -3.68
CA PHE A 45 4.58 -8.49 -4.23
C PHE A 45 3.46 -7.54 -3.82
N GLU A 46 3.80 -6.33 -3.42
CA GLU A 46 2.82 -5.38 -2.89
C GLU A 46 3.07 -3.98 -3.41
N THR A 47 1.98 -3.28 -3.72
CA THR A 47 1.98 -1.87 -4.09
C THR A 47 1.09 -1.11 -3.11
N GLY A 48 1.52 0.07 -2.66
CA GLY A 48 0.74 0.95 -1.81
C GLY A 48 -0.02 2.00 -2.62
N TYR A 49 -1.22 2.31 -2.20
CA TYR A 49 -2.03 3.39 -2.75
C TYR A 49 -2.73 4.17 -1.65
N GLY A 50 -2.39 5.45 -1.52
CA GLY A 50 -3.13 6.38 -0.67
C GLY A 50 -4.30 6.99 -1.44
N PRO A 51 -5.57 6.61 -1.17
CA PRO A 51 -6.75 7.05 -1.93
C PRO A 51 -7.20 8.46 -1.57
N SER A 52 -6.27 9.37 -1.31
CA SER A 52 -6.52 10.79 -1.03
C SER A 52 -6.76 11.63 -2.28
N GLY A 53 -6.70 11.03 -3.47
CA GLY A 53 -6.96 11.64 -4.77
C GLY A 53 -7.25 10.58 -5.83
N LEU A 54 -7.66 11.04 -7.03
CA LEU A 54 -7.93 10.15 -8.15
C LEU A 54 -6.65 9.43 -8.62
N PRO A 55 -6.73 8.17 -9.08
CA PRO A 55 -5.60 7.46 -9.67
C PRO A 55 -5.00 8.23 -10.85
N HIS A 56 -3.69 8.22 -10.96
CA HIS A 56 -2.93 8.93 -11.98
C HIS A 56 -1.72 8.11 -12.47
N ILE A 57 -0.90 8.69 -13.34
CA ILE A 57 0.27 8.01 -13.93
C ILE A 57 1.26 7.49 -12.87
N GLY A 58 1.37 8.15 -11.71
CA GLY A 58 2.18 7.66 -10.59
C GLY A 58 1.62 6.36 -10.03
N THR A 59 0.31 6.27 -9.85
CA THR A 59 -0.37 5.04 -9.40
C THR A 59 -0.14 3.90 -10.40
N PHE A 60 -0.25 4.18 -11.71
CA PHE A 60 0.10 3.22 -12.75
C PHE A 60 1.55 2.75 -12.61
N GLY A 61 2.47 3.69 -12.44
CA GLY A 61 3.90 3.41 -12.32
C GLY A 61 4.24 2.46 -11.16
N GLU A 62 3.58 2.62 -10.01
CA GLU A 62 3.76 1.74 -8.84
C GLU A 62 3.38 0.29 -9.18
N VAL A 63 2.17 0.08 -9.72
CA VAL A 63 1.69 -1.27 -10.05
C VAL A 63 2.48 -1.87 -11.21
N ALA A 64 2.73 -1.09 -12.26
CA ALA A 64 3.47 -1.56 -13.44
C ALA A 64 4.88 -2.01 -13.08
N ARG A 65 5.62 -1.23 -12.29
CA ARG A 65 6.98 -1.58 -11.84
C ARG A 65 7.00 -2.87 -11.03
N THR A 66 6.09 -3.00 -10.07
CA THR A 66 5.97 -4.20 -9.25
C THR A 66 5.56 -5.42 -10.09
N ALA A 67 4.62 -5.26 -11.03
CA ALA A 67 4.23 -6.31 -11.97
C ALA A 67 5.39 -6.75 -12.87
N MET A 68 6.23 -5.82 -13.34
CA MET A 68 7.43 -6.15 -14.13
C MET A 68 8.42 -7.00 -13.34
N VAL A 69 8.65 -6.69 -12.06
CA VAL A 69 9.51 -7.51 -11.18
C VAL A 69 8.90 -8.88 -10.94
N ARG A 70 7.57 -8.96 -10.68
CA ARG A 70 6.85 -10.22 -10.52
C ARG A 70 6.95 -11.10 -11.78
N HIS A 71 6.81 -10.52 -12.97
CA HIS A 71 6.97 -11.25 -14.24
C HIS A 71 8.42 -11.74 -14.44
N ALA A 72 9.41 -10.91 -14.12
CA ALA A 72 10.81 -11.31 -14.16
C ALA A 72 11.10 -12.45 -13.18
N PHE A 73 10.51 -12.40 -11.98
CA PHE A 73 10.60 -13.47 -10.98
C PHE A 73 10.00 -14.78 -11.50
N ALA A 74 8.81 -14.73 -12.11
CA ALA A 74 8.16 -15.90 -12.70
C ALA A 74 8.96 -16.51 -13.87
N ALA A 75 9.74 -15.72 -14.60
CA ALA A 75 10.66 -16.23 -15.61
C ALA A 75 11.89 -16.94 -15.01
N LEU A 76 12.26 -16.64 -13.78
CA LEU A 76 13.42 -17.18 -13.07
C LEU A 76 13.07 -18.33 -12.12
N SER A 77 11.83 -18.44 -11.64
CA SER A 77 11.42 -19.34 -10.57
C SER A 77 10.00 -19.84 -10.77
N ASP A 78 9.74 -21.07 -10.30
CA ASP A 78 8.40 -21.67 -10.27
C ASP A 78 7.69 -21.42 -8.93
N VAL A 79 8.29 -20.69 -7.98
CA VAL A 79 7.66 -20.34 -6.72
C VAL A 79 6.43 -19.46 -6.99
N PRO A 80 5.26 -19.84 -6.46
CA PRO A 80 4.03 -19.06 -6.67
C PRO A 80 4.18 -17.61 -6.19
N THR A 81 3.49 -16.69 -6.87
CA THR A 81 3.52 -15.27 -6.52
C THR A 81 2.12 -14.71 -6.39
N ARG A 82 1.94 -13.72 -5.51
CA ARG A 82 0.74 -12.89 -5.40
C ARG A 82 1.11 -11.42 -5.50
N LEU A 83 0.24 -10.61 -6.07
CA LEU A 83 0.39 -9.16 -6.11
C LEU A 83 -0.77 -8.52 -5.35
N PHE A 84 -0.47 -7.77 -4.29
CA PHE A 84 -1.47 -6.97 -3.60
C PHE A 84 -1.43 -5.52 -4.09
N ALA A 85 -2.61 -5.02 -4.47
CA ALA A 85 -2.85 -3.59 -4.56
C ALA A 85 -3.48 -3.17 -3.22
N PHE A 86 -2.63 -2.66 -2.33
CA PHE A 86 -3.00 -2.30 -0.97
C PHE A 86 -3.42 -0.83 -0.92
N SER A 87 -4.63 -0.57 -0.47
CA SER A 87 -5.15 0.78 -0.28
C SER A 87 -5.06 1.21 1.17
N ASP A 88 -4.33 2.30 1.43
CA ASP A 88 -4.24 2.97 2.73
C ASP A 88 -5.49 3.85 2.97
N ASP A 89 -6.68 3.28 2.74
CA ASP A 89 -7.97 3.98 2.75
C ASP A 89 -8.42 4.40 4.16
N MET A 90 -7.71 3.94 5.19
CA MET A 90 -7.89 4.38 6.57
C MET A 90 -7.06 5.65 6.90
N ASP A 91 -6.20 6.09 6.01
CA ASP A 91 -5.46 7.34 6.15
C ASP A 91 -6.40 8.54 6.32
N GLY A 92 -5.97 9.51 7.13
CA GLY A 92 -6.73 10.74 7.35
C GLY A 92 -6.62 11.71 6.17
N LEU A 93 -7.69 12.44 5.91
CA LEU A 93 -7.71 13.50 4.90
C LEU A 93 -6.85 14.69 5.35
N ARG A 94 -5.64 14.81 4.78
CA ARG A 94 -4.66 15.86 5.13
C ARG A 94 -4.82 17.15 4.32
N GLY A 95 -5.59 17.10 3.25
CA GLY A 95 -5.89 18.24 2.37
C GLY A 95 -6.84 17.82 1.27
N VAL A 96 -7.56 18.79 0.72
CA VAL A 96 -8.50 18.54 -0.38
C VAL A 96 -7.78 18.66 -1.72
N PRO A 97 -7.79 17.62 -2.57
CA PRO A 97 -7.20 17.68 -3.91
C PRO A 97 -7.90 18.76 -4.78
N ASP A 98 -7.14 19.40 -5.68
CA ASP A 98 -7.67 20.46 -6.54
C ASP A 98 -8.65 19.95 -7.61
N ASN A 99 -8.55 18.67 -7.97
CA ASN A 99 -9.35 18.02 -9.02
C ASN A 99 -10.60 17.31 -8.48
N VAL A 100 -11.02 17.62 -7.24
CA VAL A 100 -12.19 17.01 -6.60
C VAL A 100 -13.27 18.06 -6.37
N PRO A 101 -14.54 17.80 -6.68
CA PRO A 101 -15.63 18.71 -6.40
C PRO A 101 -15.91 18.85 -4.88
N GLY A 102 -16.74 19.80 -4.49
CA GLY A 102 -17.22 19.90 -3.11
C GLY A 102 -16.15 20.31 -2.08
N ARG A 103 -15.11 21.06 -2.48
CA ARG A 103 -14.00 21.50 -1.63
C ARG A 103 -14.47 22.02 -0.26
N ALA A 104 -15.45 22.92 -0.22
CA ALA A 104 -15.95 23.52 1.02
C ALA A 104 -16.53 22.48 2.00
N MET A 105 -17.18 21.43 1.48
CA MET A 105 -17.65 20.31 2.30
C MET A 105 -16.47 19.48 2.83
N MET A 106 -15.52 19.15 1.97
CA MET A 106 -14.38 18.31 2.31
C MET A 106 -13.42 18.97 3.31
N GLU A 107 -13.24 20.29 3.25
CA GLU A 107 -12.39 21.04 4.18
C GLU A 107 -12.79 20.81 5.65
N GLY A 108 -14.05 20.55 5.93
CA GLY A 108 -14.53 20.21 7.26
C GLY A 108 -14.03 18.85 7.81
N TYR A 109 -13.38 18.02 6.99
CA TYR A 109 -12.84 16.70 7.33
C TYR A 109 -11.30 16.66 7.34
N VAL A 110 -10.66 17.76 6.93
CA VAL A 110 -9.19 17.88 6.92
C VAL A 110 -8.68 17.99 8.35
N GLY A 111 -7.54 17.39 8.64
CA GLY A 111 -6.84 17.48 9.92
C GLY A 111 -6.28 18.88 10.20
N ASP A 112 -6.08 19.19 11.47
CA ASP A 112 -5.50 20.46 11.92
C ASP A 112 -3.97 20.57 11.73
N LYS A 113 -3.33 19.48 11.34
CA LYS A 113 -1.87 19.31 11.14
C LYS A 113 -1.03 19.37 12.44
N GLU A 114 -1.63 19.60 13.57
CA GLU A 114 -0.95 19.67 14.87
C GLU A 114 -1.27 18.44 15.73
N THR A 115 -2.53 18.03 15.76
CA THR A 115 -3.01 16.94 16.62
C THR A 115 -3.75 15.84 15.87
N THR A 116 -4.17 16.10 14.62
CA THR A 116 -4.90 15.12 13.81
C THR A 116 -4.43 15.08 12.37
N PHE A 117 -4.40 13.87 11.80
CA PHE A 117 -4.21 13.66 10.36
C PHE A 117 -5.52 13.80 9.56
N GLY A 118 -6.63 14.13 10.21
CA GLY A 118 -7.95 14.29 9.60
C GLY A 118 -8.83 13.05 9.73
N THR A 119 -9.98 13.13 9.08
CA THR A 119 -10.96 12.04 9.04
C THR A 119 -10.47 10.93 8.13
N PRO A 120 -10.56 9.63 8.52
CA PRO A 120 -10.26 8.51 7.63
C PRO A 120 -11.01 8.64 6.31
N LEU A 121 -10.32 8.41 5.19
CA LEU A 121 -10.89 8.60 3.85
C LEU A 121 -12.18 7.81 3.62
N THR A 122 -12.30 6.63 4.25
CA THR A 122 -13.52 5.81 4.28
C THR A 122 -14.65 6.38 5.15
N SER A 123 -14.40 7.46 5.87
CA SER A 123 -15.40 8.19 6.68
C SER A 123 -15.64 9.63 6.18
N VAL A 124 -14.99 10.04 5.09
CA VAL A 124 -15.26 11.29 4.39
C VAL A 124 -16.37 11.04 3.36
N PRO A 125 -17.47 11.83 3.36
CA PRO A 125 -18.51 11.68 2.33
C PRO A 125 -17.94 11.81 0.93
N ASP A 126 -18.48 11.01 -0.01
CA ASP A 126 -18.04 11.07 -1.41
C ASP A 126 -18.50 12.39 -2.06
N PRO A 127 -17.57 13.28 -2.48
CA PRO A 127 -17.92 14.54 -3.11
C PRO A 127 -18.52 14.38 -4.51
N PHE A 128 -18.41 13.19 -5.11
CA PHE A 128 -19.02 12.85 -6.41
C PHE A 128 -20.42 12.26 -6.25
N GLY A 129 -20.82 11.84 -5.04
CA GLY A 129 -22.13 11.27 -4.75
C GLY A 129 -22.39 9.91 -5.39
N THR A 130 -21.37 9.15 -5.70
CA THR A 130 -21.47 7.85 -6.41
C THR A 130 -21.17 6.65 -5.53
N HIS A 131 -20.50 6.87 -4.39
CA HIS A 131 -20.10 5.84 -3.44
C HIS A 131 -20.41 6.30 -2.00
N GLU A 132 -20.29 5.38 -1.07
CA GLU A 132 -20.55 5.65 0.36
C GLU A 132 -19.55 6.61 1.01
N SER A 133 -18.32 6.66 0.47
CA SER A 133 -17.26 7.52 0.98
C SER A 133 -16.26 7.91 -0.11
N PHE A 134 -15.45 8.93 0.16
CA PHE A 134 -14.38 9.34 -0.73
C PHE A 134 -13.31 8.25 -0.90
N GLY A 135 -12.99 7.52 0.17
CA GLY A 135 -12.12 6.35 0.09
C GLY A 135 -12.69 5.26 -0.81
N ALA A 136 -13.99 4.92 -0.66
CA ALA A 136 -14.66 3.94 -1.49
C ALA A 136 -14.71 4.36 -2.97
N HIS A 137 -14.97 5.64 -3.25
CA HIS A 137 -14.90 6.18 -4.62
C HIS A 137 -13.53 5.96 -5.25
N ASN A 138 -12.45 6.37 -4.55
CA ASN A 138 -11.10 6.26 -5.08
C ASN A 138 -10.65 4.80 -5.20
N ASN A 139 -11.04 3.93 -4.27
CA ASN A 139 -10.79 2.48 -4.36
C ASN A 139 -11.44 1.86 -5.59
N ALA A 140 -12.71 2.21 -5.87
CA ALA A 140 -13.39 1.75 -7.07
C ALA A 140 -12.72 2.26 -8.36
N ARG A 141 -12.25 3.52 -8.36
CA ARG A 141 -11.49 4.09 -9.48
C ARG A 141 -10.15 3.40 -9.68
N LEU A 142 -9.44 3.08 -8.60
CA LEU A 142 -8.19 2.32 -8.66
C LEU A 142 -8.42 0.96 -9.32
N GLN A 143 -9.39 0.19 -8.82
CA GLN A 143 -9.68 -1.14 -9.35
C GLN A 143 -10.06 -1.07 -10.84
N ALA A 144 -10.98 -0.19 -11.22
CA ALA A 144 -11.35 0.00 -12.62
C ALA A 144 -10.16 0.39 -13.51
N PHE A 145 -9.25 1.20 -12.98
CA PHE A 145 -8.02 1.59 -13.67
C PHE A 145 -7.07 0.39 -13.86
N LEU A 146 -6.83 -0.42 -12.82
CA LEU A 146 -5.97 -1.58 -12.88
C LEU A 146 -6.54 -2.67 -13.80
N ASP A 147 -7.85 -2.89 -13.75
CA ASP A 147 -8.58 -3.84 -14.61
C ASP A 147 -8.48 -3.44 -16.09
N ALA A 148 -8.59 -2.14 -16.40
CA ALA A 148 -8.48 -1.63 -17.75
C ALA A 148 -7.09 -1.89 -18.38
N PHE A 149 -6.06 -1.98 -17.57
CA PHE A 149 -4.70 -2.34 -18.00
C PHE A 149 -4.40 -3.84 -17.90
N GLY A 150 -5.34 -4.65 -17.42
CA GLY A 150 -5.21 -6.10 -17.35
C GLY A 150 -4.20 -6.58 -16.31
N PHE A 151 -3.99 -5.84 -15.22
CA PHE A 151 -3.15 -6.31 -14.13
C PHE A 151 -3.81 -7.49 -13.38
N ASP A 152 -3.01 -8.51 -13.08
CA ASP A 152 -3.40 -9.62 -12.20
C ASP A 152 -3.00 -9.30 -10.76
N TYR A 153 -3.97 -8.85 -9.95
CA TYR A 153 -3.77 -8.37 -8.58
C TYR A 153 -4.91 -8.79 -7.66
N GLU A 154 -4.66 -8.69 -6.36
CA GLU A 154 -5.67 -8.79 -5.32
C GLU A 154 -5.78 -7.44 -4.62
N PHE A 155 -6.95 -6.84 -4.65
CA PHE A 155 -7.21 -5.61 -3.91
C PHE A 155 -7.27 -5.88 -2.40
N LYS A 156 -6.68 -5.00 -1.60
CA LYS A 156 -6.73 -5.02 -0.13
C LYS A 156 -7.05 -3.63 0.40
N SER A 157 -8.04 -3.54 1.29
CA SER A 157 -8.41 -2.32 2.00
C SER A 157 -7.81 -2.36 3.41
N ALA A 158 -7.08 -1.33 3.80
CA ALA A 158 -6.60 -1.18 5.17
C ALA A 158 -7.77 -1.16 6.16
N THR A 159 -8.84 -0.41 5.86
CA THR A 159 -10.04 -0.32 6.70
C THR A 159 -10.65 -1.71 6.95
N GLU A 160 -10.81 -2.52 5.91
CA GLU A 160 -11.37 -3.88 6.05
C GLU A 160 -10.46 -4.80 6.86
N LEU A 161 -9.15 -4.75 6.61
CA LEU A 161 -8.18 -5.58 7.33
C LEU A 161 -8.06 -5.21 8.81
N TYR A 162 -8.09 -3.92 9.15
CA TYR A 162 -8.14 -3.49 10.54
C TYR A 162 -9.48 -3.86 11.20
N ALA A 163 -10.61 -3.61 10.53
CA ALA A 163 -11.93 -3.93 11.09
C ALA A 163 -12.15 -5.43 11.31
N SER A 164 -11.56 -6.27 10.49
CA SER A 164 -11.62 -7.75 10.64
C SER A 164 -10.69 -8.30 11.73
N GLY A 165 -9.83 -7.46 12.34
CA GLY A 165 -8.80 -7.90 13.29
C GLY A 165 -7.61 -8.63 12.65
N HIS A 166 -7.46 -8.54 11.33
CA HIS A 166 -6.36 -9.20 10.61
C HIS A 166 -4.98 -8.82 11.17
N PHE A 167 -4.81 -7.57 11.61
CA PHE A 167 -3.56 -7.05 12.15
C PHE A 167 -3.44 -7.18 13.68
N ASP A 168 -4.44 -7.65 14.41
CA ASP A 168 -4.46 -7.64 15.88
C ASP A 168 -3.25 -8.33 16.51
N ALA A 169 -2.87 -9.49 16.00
CA ALA A 169 -1.71 -10.24 16.53
C ALA A 169 -0.41 -9.47 16.31
N VAL A 170 -0.25 -8.87 15.12
CA VAL A 170 0.94 -8.07 14.76
C VAL A 170 0.98 -6.81 15.59
N LEU A 171 -0.14 -6.11 15.76
CA LEU A 171 -0.22 -4.88 16.58
C LEU A 171 0.14 -5.16 18.04
N ARG A 172 -0.35 -6.26 18.63
CA ARG A 172 0.05 -6.69 19.98
C ARG A 172 1.54 -6.99 20.08
N ASN A 173 2.12 -7.62 19.03
CA ASN A 173 3.56 -7.89 19.01
C ASN A 173 4.38 -6.60 18.90
N VAL A 174 3.96 -5.64 18.06
CA VAL A 174 4.59 -4.32 17.97
C VAL A 174 4.53 -3.58 19.31
N LEU A 175 3.38 -3.64 20.00
CA LEU A 175 3.22 -3.04 21.33
C LEU A 175 4.16 -3.68 22.37
N ALA A 176 4.26 -5.02 22.38
CA ALA A 176 5.14 -5.75 23.29
C ALA A 176 6.64 -5.46 23.05
N HIS A 177 7.01 -5.06 21.83
CA HIS A 177 8.40 -4.77 21.43
C HIS A 177 8.59 -3.31 21.02
N TYR A 178 7.78 -2.41 21.59
CA TYR A 178 7.71 -1.00 21.17
C TYR A 178 9.08 -0.33 21.09
N GLY A 179 9.90 -0.46 22.15
CA GLY A 179 11.24 0.13 22.19
C GLY A 179 12.14 -0.34 21.02
N ALA A 180 12.19 -1.65 20.79
CA ALA A 180 12.98 -2.22 19.68
C ALA A 180 12.48 -1.76 18.31
N VAL A 181 11.18 -1.61 18.12
CA VAL A 181 10.60 -1.06 16.89
C VAL A 181 11.02 0.40 16.70
N MET A 182 10.96 1.21 17.76
CA MET A 182 11.38 2.61 17.70
C MET A 182 12.87 2.75 17.39
N GLU A 183 13.74 1.95 18.00
CA GLU A 183 15.19 1.95 17.75
C GLU A 183 15.54 1.65 16.29
N VAL A 184 14.75 0.80 15.62
CA VAL A 184 14.98 0.43 14.21
C VAL A 184 14.37 1.46 13.25
N VAL A 185 13.15 1.92 13.52
CA VAL A 185 12.38 2.75 12.57
C VAL A 185 12.78 4.22 12.63
N VAL A 186 12.89 4.80 13.84
CA VAL A 186 13.11 6.24 13.99
C VAL A 186 14.34 6.74 13.25
N PRO A 187 15.52 6.07 13.29
CA PRO A 187 16.71 6.53 12.56
C PRO A 187 16.55 6.58 11.03
N THR A 188 15.57 5.87 10.46
CA THR A 188 15.29 5.86 9.02
C THR A 188 14.47 7.05 8.55
N LEU A 189 13.86 7.79 9.49
CA LEU A 189 12.96 8.90 9.20
C LEU A 189 13.71 10.23 9.10
N GLY A 190 13.11 11.19 8.40
CA GLY A 190 13.60 12.57 8.41
C GLY A 190 13.40 13.26 9.78
N PRO A 191 14.19 14.30 10.12
CA PRO A 191 14.22 14.91 11.46
C PRO A 191 12.84 15.31 12.01
N ALA A 192 11.97 15.89 11.17
CA ALA A 192 10.63 16.30 11.57
C ALA A 192 9.76 15.11 12.00
N ARG A 193 9.88 13.98 11.31
CA ARG A 193 9.13 12.76 11.64
C ARG A 193 9.71 12.00 12.81
N GLN A 194 11.01 12.09 13.06
CA GLN A 194 11.63 11.47 14.23
C GLN A 194 11.06 12.01 15.54
N ALA A 195 10.72 13.31 15.57
CA ALA A 195 10.18 13.98 16.75
C ALA A 195 8.73 13.58 17.08
N THR A 196 7.96 13.12 16.10
CA THR A 196 6.52 12.87 16.25
C THR A 196 6.11 11.45 15.91
N TYR A 197 7.06 10.58 15.53
CA TYR A 197 6.72 9.24 15.09
C TYR A 197 6.15 8.37 16.22
N CYS A 198 5.02 7.76 15.92
CA CYS A 198 4.46 6.66 16.68
C CYS A 198 4.02 5.56 15.69
N PRO A 199 4.29 4.27 15.94
CA PRO A 199 3.82 3.18 15.09
C PRO A 199 2.30 2.97 15.18
N PHE A 200 1.64 3.60 16.14
CA PHE A 200 0.20 3.55 16.29
C PHE A 200 -0.43 4.91 15.98
N LEU A 201 -1.43 4.90 15.08
CA LEU A 201 -2.23 6.07 14.74
C LEU A 201 -3.69 5.76 15.13
N PRO A 202 -4.08 5.98 16.38
CA PRO A 202 -5.41 5.63 16.84
C PRO A 202 -6.48 6.50 16.17
N VAL A 203 -7.64 5.89 15.91
CA VAL A 203 -8.81 6.59 15.42
C VAL A 203 -9.75 6.83 16.61
N ARG A 204 -10.05 8.09 16.89
CA ARG A 204 -11.08 8.46 17.88
C ARG A 204 -12.36 8.92 17.19
N GLU A 205 -13.47 8.80 17.87
CA GLU A 205 -14.72 9.43 17.49
C GLU A 205 -15.04 10.60 18.41
N ARG A 206 -15.31 11.78 17.83
CA ARG A 206 -15.72 12.98 18.56
C ARG A 206 -16.79 13.74 17.77
N GLY A 207 -17.93 13.98 18.41
CA GLY A 207 -19.03 14.72 17.78
C GLY A 207 -19.58 14.03 16.51
N GLY A 208 -19.60 12.69 16.48
CA GLY A 208 -20.06 11.90 15.34
C GLY A 208 -19.07 11.84 14.17
N ARG A 209 -17.83 12.29 14.37
CA ARG A 209 -16.76 12.24 13.35
C ARG A 209 -15.57 11.42 13.83
N LYS A 210 -15.06 10.58 12.95
CA LYS A 210 -13.80 9.87 13.17
C LYS A 210 -12.62 10.78 12.84
N GLN A 211 -11.55 10.67 13.62
CA GLN A 211 -10.30 11.41 13.42
C GLN A 211 -9.11 10.50 13.66
N VAL A 212 -8.16 10.46 12.74
CA VAL A 212 -6.86 9.80 12.93
C VAL A 212 -5.99 10.74 13.76
N LEU A 213 -5.49 10.26 14.89
CA LEU A 213 -4.70 11.08 15.81
C LEU A 213 -3.21 10.92 15.51
N GLU A 214 -2.49 12.04 15.49
CA GLU A 214 -1.07 12.07 15.74
C GLU A 214 -0.89 12.14 17.28
N VAL A 215 -0.55 11.01 17.86
CA VAL A 215 -0.24 10.98 19.30
C VAL A 215 1.27 10.82 19.44
N PRO A 216 1.92 11.67 20.26
CA PRO A 216 3.29 11.40 20.67
C PRO A 216 3.33 10.05 21.38
N ALA A 217 4.48 9.38 21.33
CA ALA A 217 4.69 8.13 22.03
C ALA A 217 4.15 8.23 23.46
N VAL A 218 3.22 7.34 23.81
CA VAL A 218 2.61 7.34 25.13
C VAL A 218 3.72 7.02 26.12
N GLU A 219 4.02 7.94 27.02
CA GLU A 219 4.77 7.61 28.23
C GLU A 219 3.89 6.65 29.05
N HIS A 220 4.37 5.41 29.20
CA HIS A 220 3.75 4.38 30.02
C HIS A 220 4.26 4.46 31.45
#